data_7ad36d02333155694177cdc2760ae995
#
_entry.id   7ad36d02333155694177cdc2760ae995
#
_cell.length_a   1.000
_cell.length_b   1.000
_cell.length_c   1.000
_cell.angle_alpha   90.00
_cell.angle_beta   90.00
_cell.angle_gamma   90.00
#
_symmetry.space_group_name_H-M   'P 1'
#
loop_
_entity.id
_entity.type
_entity.pdbx_description
1 polymer ?
#
loop_
_entity_poly.entity_id
_entity_poly.type
_entity_poly.pdbx_seq_one_letter_code
_entity_poly.pdbx_strand_id
1 'polypeptide(L)'
;MTTLHPIIGVAANERRDAGDDMGHMAISYNPSGYIKAVQLVGGLPIMIPIGDPMNAKRYISMIDKLVLAGGQNVAPEFYGEVETIKSNDYNRERDAFEIALINEAIKQNKPIVGVCRGMQLVNVALGGSLNQ
;
A
#
# COMPACT_ATOMS: atom_id res chain seq x y z
N MET A 1 9.79 -1.97 -32.75
CA MET A 1 9.15 -2.68 -31.64
C MET A 1 8.53 -1.68 -30.68
N THR A 2 7.25 -1.79 -30.40
CA THR A 2 6.57 -0.89 -29.50
C THR A 2 6.86 -1.31 -28.05
N THR A 3 7.44 -0.42 -27.25
CA THR A 3 7.64 -0.66 -25.83
C THR A 3 6.34 -0.34 -25.10
N LEU A 4 5.76 -1.35 -24.46
CA LEU A 4 4.58 -1.13 -23.62
C LEU A 4 5.00 -0.47 -22.32
N HIS A 5 4.21 0.49 -21.86
CA HIS A 5 4.42 1.09 -20.56
C HIS A 5 4.05 0.08 -19.46
N PRO A 6 4.89 -0.09 -18.43
CA PRO A 6 4.56 -1.00 -17.33
C PRO A 6 3.34 -0.47 -16.56
N ILE A 7 2.49 -1.40 -16.16
CA ILE A 7 1.37 -1.10 -15.26
C ILE A 7 1.90 -1.15 -13.83
N ILE A 8 1.80 -0.03 -13.13
CA ILE A 8 2.31 0.10 -11.78
C ILE A 8 1.13 0.27 -10.81
N GLY A 9 0.93 -0.73 -9.97
CA GLY A 9 -0.09 -0.69 -8.94
C GLY A 9 0.38 0.14 -7.76
N VAL A 10 -0.39 1.14 -7.37
CA VAL A 10 -0.12 1.98 -6.21
C VAL A 10 -1.16 1.66 -5.14
N ALA A 11 -0.74 1.06 -4.05
CA ALA A 11 -1.65 0.71 -2.97
C ALA A 11 -2.23 1.98 -2.34
N ALA A 12 -3.55 2.08 -2.32
CA ALA A 12 -4.25 3.27 -1.86
C ALA A 12 -4.45 3.27 -0.34
N ASN A 13 -4.55 4.46 0.22
CA ASN A 13 -4.98 4.68 1.59
C ASN A 13 -6.49 4.95 1.63
N GLU A 14 -7.04 4.99 2.82
CA GLU A 14 -8.41 5.39 3.06
C GLU A 14 -8.46 6.52 4.08
N ARG A 15 -9.26 7.52 3.80
CA ARG A 15 -9.62 8.56 4.75
C ARG A 15 -11.09 8.38 5.09
N ARG A 16 -11.38 8.12 6.35
CA ARG A 16 -12.75 7.77 6.80
C ARG A 16 -13.70 8.96 6.76
N ASP A 17 -13.18 10.16 6.94
CA ASP A 17 -13.94 11.40 6.89
C ASP A 17 -13.18 12.42 6.05
N ALA A 18 -13.66 12.68 4.86
CA ALA A 18 -13.03 13.60 3.91
C ALA A 18 -13.34 15.08 4.20
N GLY A 19 -14.18 15.37 5.20
CA GLY A 19 -14.52 16.74 5.61
C GLY A 19 -15.77 17.29 4.96
N ASP A 20 -16.07 18.54 5.30
CA ASP A 20 -17.30 19.23 4.89
C ASP A 20 -17.47 19.31 3.38
N ASP A 21 -16.41 19.64 2.66
CA ASP A 21 -16.43 19.80 1.20
C ASP A 21 -16.81 18.52 0.45
N MET A 22 -16.61 17.37 1.08
CA MET A 22 -16.88 16.06 0.51
C MET A 22 -18.01 15.33 1.23
N GLY A 23 -18.83 16.03 1.99
CA GLY A 23 -19.98 15.46 2.67
C GLY A 23 -19.62 14.41 3.72
N HIS A 24 -18.43 14.48 4.31
CA HIS A 24 -17.94 13.55 5.32
C HIS A 24 -17.86 12.10 4.88
N MET A 25 -17.83 11.85 3.58
CA MET A 25 -17.74 10.48 3.06
C MET A 25 -16.34 9.89 3.28
N ALA A 26 -16.26 8.56 3.32
CA ALA A 26 -14.98 7.86 3.24
C ALA A 26 -14.47 7.89 1.81
N ILE A 27 -13.16 8.05 1.65
CA ILE A 27 -12.53 8.04 0.32
C ILE A 27 -11.32 7.14 0.31
N SER A 28 -11.14 6.45 -0.82
CA SER A 28 -9.89 5.74 -1.13
C SER A 28 -9.04 6.67 -1.99
N TYR A 29 -7.75 6.82 -1.66
CA TYR A 29 -6.92 7.83 -2.33
C TYR A 29 -5.44 7.49 -2.30
N ASN A 30 -4.71 8.12 -3.22
CA ASN A 30 -3.27 8.31 -3.11
C ASN A 30 -2.96 9.80 -3.27
N PRO A 31 -1.96 10.33 -2.54
CA PRO A 31 -1.45 11.66 -2.86
C PRO A 31 -1.00 11.73 -4.32
N SER A 32 -1.34 12.82 -5.00
CA SER A 32 -1.06 12.98 -6.42
C SER A 32 0.41 12.81 -6.79
N GLY A 33 1.31 13.09 -5.86
CA GLY A 33 2.75 12.94 -6.09
C GLY A 33 3.17 11.52 -6.46
N TYR A 34 2.53 10.49 -5.88
CA TYR A 34 2.81 9.11 -6.26
C TYR A 34 2.39 8.83 -7.70
N ILE A 35 1.21 9.29 -8.07
CA ILE A 35 0.68 9.09 -9.42
C ILE A 35 1.54 9.80 -10.45
N LYS A 36 1.88 11.07 -10.19
CA LYS A 36 2.73 11.86 -11.09
C LYS A 36 4.13 11.30 -11.23
N ALA A 37 4.72 10.79 -10.14
CA ALA A 37 6.04 10.17 -10.18
C ALA A 37 6.06 8.94 -11.07
N VAL A 38 5.04 8.08 -10.97
CA VAL A 38 4.90 6.92 -11.84
C VAL A 38 4.79 7.33 -13.30
N GLN A 39 3.96 8.34 -13.60
CA GLN A 39 3.79 8.84 -14.95
C GLN A 39 5.07 9.45 -15.52
N LEU A 40 5.82 10.17 -14.69
CA LEU A 40 7.06 10.81 -15.09
C LEU A 40 8.11 9.83 -15.59
N VAL A 41 8.16 8.64 -14.99
CA VAL A 41 9.12 7.59 -15.40
C VAL A 41 8.54 6.63 -16.45
N GLY A 42 7.39 6.95 -17.02
CA GLY A 42 6.80 6.21 -18.14
C GLY A 42 5.89 5.06 -17.73
N GLY A 43 5.49 4.98 -16.48
CA GLY A 43 4.55 3.96 -16.02
C GLY A 43 3.10 4.37 -16.18
N LEU A 44 2.21 3.37 -16.18
CA LEU A 44 0.75 3.56 -16.12
C LEU A 44 0.29 3.27 -14.70
N PRO A 45 -0.08 4.29 -13.90
CA PRO A 45 -0.47 4.06 -12.51
C PRO A 45 -1.89 3.53 -12.43
N ILE A 46 -2.08 2.52 -11.58
CA ILE A 46 -3.39 2.02 -11.18
C ILE A 46 -3.43 2.04 -9.66
N MET A 47 -4.45 2.68 -9.08
CA MET A 47 -4.66 2.64 -7.64
C MET A 47 -5.32 1.34 -7.23
N ILE A 48 -4.75 0.67 -6.22
CA ILE A 48 -5.32 -0.56 -5.68
C ILE A 48 -5.99 -0.22 -4.35
N PRO A 49 -7.32 -0.27 -4.28
CA PRO A 49 -8.03 0.04 -3.03
C PRO A 49 -7.80 -1.05 -1.98
N ILE A 50 -7.90 -0.67 -0.72
CA ILE A 50 -7.87 -1.63 0.39
C ILE A 50 -9.02 -2.62 0.19
N GLY A 51 -8.71 -3.90 0.30
CA GLY A 51 -9.70 -4.95 0.10
C GLY A 51 -9.37 -6.23 0.84
N ASP A 52 -10.03 -7.30 0.43
CA ASP A 52 -9.82 -8.63 1.00
C ASP A 52 -8.42 -9.14 0.61
N PRO A 53 -7.61 -9.57 1.60
CA PRO A 53 -6.30 -10.17 1.33
C PRO A 53 -6.32 -11.33 0.34
N MET A 54 -7.42 -12.07 0.25
CA MET A 54 -7.58 -13.17 -0.72
C MET A 54 -7.52 -12.70 -2.17
N ASN A 55 -7.78 -11.43 -2.43
CA ASN A 55 -7.73 -10.87 -3.78
C ASN A 55 -6.33 -10.37 -4.18
N ALA A 56 -5.38 -10.39 -3.26
CA ALA A 56 -4.02 -9.88 -3.52
C ALA A 56 -3.37 -10.58 -4.72
N LYS A 57 -3.52 -11.88 -4.83
CA LYS A 57 -2.97 -12.65 -5.94
C LYS A 57 -3.44 -12.12 -7.29
N ARG A 58 -4.74 -11.84 -7.39
CA ARG A 58 -5.32 -11.36 -8.64
C ARG A 58 -4.88 -9.94 -8.98
N TYR A 59 -4.83 -9.05 -7.97
CA TYR A 59 -4.32 -7.71 -8.19
C TYR A 59 -2.86 -7.71 -8.66
N ILE A 60 -2.01 -8.50 -8.01
CA ILE A 60 -0.59 -8.57 -8.39
C ILE A 60 -0.41 -9.16 -9.79
N SER A 61 -1.26 -10.11 -10.18
CA SER A 61 -1.22 -10.68 -11.53
C SER A 61 -1.54 -9.66 -12.63
N MET A 62 -2.24 -8.58 -12.30
CA MET A 62 -2.66 -7.54 -13.24
C MET A 62 -1.64 -6.42 -13.43
N ILE A 63 -0.62 -6.35 -12.60
CA ILE A 63 0.37 -5.27 -12.59
C ILE A 63 1.77 -5.80 -12.88
N ASP A 64 2.66 -4.90 -13.28
CA ASP A 64 4.06 -5.23 -13.51
C ASP A 64 4.92 -4.93 -12.28
N LYS A 65 4.59 -3.90 -11.52
CA LYS A 65 5.32 -3.43 -10.34
C LYS A 65 4.34 -2.91 -9.29
N LEU A 66 4.76 -2.99 -8.02
CA LEU A 66 3.97 -2.54 -6.88
C LEU A 66 4.64 -1.37 -6.17
N VAL A 67 3.89 -0.30 -5.93
CA VAL A 67 4.31 0.82 -5.09
C VAL A 67 3.46 0.83 -3.82
N LEU A 68 4.14 0.87 -2.68
CA LEU A 68 3.50 0.99 -1.37
C LEU A 68 3.73 2.41 -0.86
N ALA A 69 2.65 3.15 -0.70
CA ALA A 69 2.68 4.54 -0.28
C ALA A 69 2.78 4.70 1.24
N GLY A 70 3.10 5.90 1.68
CA GLY A 70 3.10 6.28 3.09
C GLY A 70 1.70 6.28 3.71
N GLY A 71 1.61 6.61 4.97
CA GLY A 71 0.34 6.68 5.71
C GLY A 71 0.51 6.38 7.19
N GLN A 72 -0.52 5.80 7.79
CA GLN A 72 -0.57 5.45 9.20
C GLN A 72 0.54 4.47 9.57
N ASN A 73 0.90 4.41 10.85
CA ASN A 73 1.84 3.41 11.33
C ASN A 73 1.25 2.00 11.21
N VAL A 74 2.12 1.02 11.01
CA VAL A 74 1.73 -0.39 11.00
C VAL A 74 1.33 -0.82 12.41
N ALA A 75 0.21 -1.52 12.54
CA ALA A 75 -0.26 -1.98 13.84
C ALA A 75 0.72 -2.99 14.44
N PRO A 76 1.05 -2.85 15.74
CA PRO A 76 2.12 -3.65 16.36
C PRO A 76 1.90 -5.15 16.36
N GLU A 77 0.66 -5.61 16.38
CA GLU A 77 0.34 -7.04 16.34
C GLU A 77 0.87 -7.74 15.08
N PHE A 78 1.08 -7.00 13.98
CA PHE A 78 1.63 -7.57 12.75
C PHE A 78 3.12 -7.89 12.85
N TYR A 79 3.82 -7.36 13.85
CA TYR A 79 5.20 -7.74 14.14
C TYR A 79 5.38 -8.29 15.58
N GLY A 80 4.31 -8.84 16.14
CA GLY A 80 4.36 -9.59 17.39
C GLY A 80 4.48 -8.75 18.66
N GLU A 81 4.12 -7.47 18.61
CA GLU A 81 4.19 -6.57 19.75
C GLU A 81 2.83 -6.05 20.17
N VAL A 82 2.79 -5.47 21.36
CA VAL A 82 1.62 -4.84 21.94
C VAL A 82 1.71 -3.33 21.75
N GLU A 83 0.58 -2.69 21.48
CA GLU A 83 0.51 -1.24 21.33
C GLU A 83 0.95 -0.52 22.60
N THR A 84 1.96 0.36 22.49
CA THR A 84 2.48 1.16 23.60
C THR A 84 2.12 2.64 23.48
N ILE A 85 1.77 3.11 22.28
CA ILE A 85 1.39 4.50 22.02
C ILE A 85 -0.07 4.54 21.56
N LYS A 86 -0.97 4.91 22.49
CA LYS A 86 -2.42 4.88 22.26
C LYS A 86 -2.92 5.93 21.26
N SER A 87 -2.13 6.95 20.98
CA SER A 87 -2.52 8.03 20.07
C SER A 87 -2.25 7.72 18.60
N ASN A 88 -1.58 6.61 18.31
CA ASN A 88 -1.32 6.22 16.93
C ASN A 88 -2.62 5.78 16.25
N ASP A 89 -2.79 6.25 15.02
CA ASP A 89 -3.88 5.81 14.17
C ASP A 89 -3.39 4.62 13.34
N TYR A 90 -4.07 3.49 13.49
CA TYR A 90 -3.77 2.27 12.74
C TYR A 90 -4.91 1.93 11.80
N ASN A 91 -4.58 1.42 10.63
CA ASN A 91 -5.55 0.84 9.71
C ASN A 91 -5.19 -0.62 9.48
N ARG A 92 -5.77 -1.50 10.30
CA ARG A 92 -5.45 -2.92 10.30
C ARG A 92 -5.88 -3.63 9.02
N GLU A 93 -6.96 -3.19 8.43
CA GLU A 93 -7.42 -3.74 7.14
C GLU A 93 -6.40 -3.42 6.04
N ARG A 94 -5.88 -2.19 6.02
CA ARG A 94 -4.83 -1.80 5.10
C ARG A 94 -3.56 -2.61 5.32
N ASP A 95 -3.15 -2.78 6.58
CA ASP A 95 -1.94 -3.54 6.92
C ASP A 95 -2.05 -4.99 6.42
N ALA A 96 -3.16 -5.67 6.72
CA ALA A 96 -3.39 -7.05 6.31
C ALA A 96 -3.41 -7.18 4.79
N PHE A 97 -4.10 -6.30 4.11
CA PHE A 97 -4.21 -6.33 2.65
C PHE A 97 -2.87 -6.07 1.97
N GLU A 98 -2.13 -5.06 2.42
CA GLU A 98 -0.85 -4.71 1.81
C GLU A 98 0.24 -5.75 2.11
N ILE A 99 0.22 -6.38 3.28
CA ILE A 99 1.11 -7.54 3.55
C ILE A 99 0.82 -8.67 2.56
N ALA A 100 -0.44 -8.93 2.28
CA ALA A 100 -0.82 -9.93 1.28
C ALA A 100 -0.34 -9.54 -0.13
N LEU A 101 -0.44 -8.26 -0.50
CA LEU A 101 0.12 -7.75 -1.77
C LEU A 101 1.63 -7.98 -1.84
N ILE A 102 2.36 -7.67 -0.77
CA ILE A 102 3.81 -7.85 -0.71
C ILE A 102 4.18 -9.33 -0.90
N ASN A 103 3.54 -10.21 -0.15
CA ASN A 103 3.81 -11.65 -0.23
C ASN A 103 3.54 -12.20 -1.63
N GLU A 104 2.47 -11.76 -2.24
CA GLU A 104 2.11 -12.19 -3.58
C GLU A 104 3.06 -11.61 -4.63
N ALA A 105 3.49 -10.35 -4.49
CA ALA A 105 4.47 -9.75 -5.38
C ALA A 105 5.80 -10.50 -5.34
N ILE A 106 6.23 -10.94 -4.15
CA ILE A 106 7.43 -11.76 -4.00
C ILE A 106 7.26 -13.08 -4.74
N LYS A 107 6.12 -13.76 -4.56
CA LYS A 107 5.84 -15.04 -5.23
C LYS A 107 5.84 -14.91 -6.75
N GLN A 108 5.31 -13.82 -7.28
CA GLN A 108 5.19 -13.60 -8.72
C GLN A 108 6.40 -12.84 -9.31
N ASN A 109 7.44 -12.60 -8.51
CA ASN A 109 8.64 -11.87 -8.92
C ASN A 109 8.33 -10.48 -9.47
N LYS A 110 7.37 -9.78 -8.87
CA LYS A 110 7.06 -8.39 -9.23
C LYS A 110 7.88 -7.45 -8.35
N PRO A 111 8.58 -6.45 -8.93
CA PRO A 111 9.32 -5.46 -8.13
C PRO A 111 8.41 -4.67 -7.20
N ILE A 112 8.94 -4.33 -6.03
CA ILE A 112 8.24 -3.55 -5.00
C ILE A 112 9.07 -2.31 -4.67
N VAL A 113 8.42 -1.16 -4.61
CA VAL A 113 8.98 0.08 -4.06
C VAL A 113 8.14 0.50 -2.86
N GLY A 114 8.75 0.54 -1.69
CA GLY A 114 8.10 1.01 -0.47
C GLY A 114 8.60 2.40 -0.08
N VAL A 115 7.68 3.32 0.18
CA VAL A 115 7.97 4.70 0.60
C VAL A 115 7.46 4.92 2.02
N CYS A 116 8.31 5.37 2.93
CA CYS A 116 7.99 5.62 4.35
C CYS A 116 7.35 4.40 5.00
N ARG A 117 6.05 4.46 5.34
CA ARG A 117 5.29 3.33 5.87
C ARG A 117 5.41 2.09 4.96
N GLY A 118 5.40 2.27 3.64
CA GLY A 118 5.54 1.16 2.70
C GLY A 118 6.84 0.39 2.90
N MET A 119 7.94 1.07 3.13
CA MET A 119 9.22 0.45 3.45
C MET A 119 9.16 -0.31 4.78
N GLN A 120 8.55 0.29 5.79
CA GLN A 120 8.36 -0.32 7.10
C GLN A 120 7.51 -1.59 7.00
N LEU A 121 6.47 -1.55 6.20
CA LEU A 121 5.58 -2.70 6.00
C LEU A 121 6.28 -3.85 5.28
N VAL A 122 7.15 -3.57 4.32
CA VAL A 122 7.98 -4.60 3.68
C VAL A 122 8.87 -5.26 4.71
N ASN A 123 9.48 -4.49 5.61
CA ASN A 123 10.29 -5.03 6.70
C ASN A 123 9.47 -5.99 7.58
N VAL A 124 8.27 -5.60 7.94
CA VAL A 124 7.35 -6.45 8.74
C VAL A 124 6.97 -7.72 7.97
N ALA A 125 6.63 -7.59 6.70
CA ALA A 125 6.26 -8.75 5.87
C ALA A 125 7.40 -9.76 5.73
N LEU A 126 8.65 -9.30 5.81
CA LEU A 126 9.85 -10.15 5.77
C LEU A 126 10.26 -10.66 7.15
N GLY A 127 9.48 -10.44 8.18
CA GLY A 127 9.72 -10.93 9.53
C GLY A 127 10.43 -9.96 10.46
N GLY A 128 10.62 -8.71 10.06
CA GLY A 128 11.22 -7.67 10.89
C GLY A 128 10.24 -7.04 11.86
N SER A 129 10.74 -6.17 12.72
CA SER A 129 9.95 -5.39 13.67
C SER A 129 10.22 -3.90 13.53
N LEU A 130 9.40 -3.09 14.20
CA LEU A 130 9.49 -1.63 14.16
C LEU A 130 9.59 -1.06 15.57
N ASN A 131 10.20 0.11 15.68
CA ASN A 131 10.14 0.92 16.89
C ASN A 131 8.84 1.73 16.86
N GLN A 132 8.06 1.63 17.94
CA GLN A 132 6.80 2.35 18.04
C GLN A 132 6.95 3.85 18.33
#